data_bfbd27fb10e6253e0a36b92e1842d2b9
#
_entry.id   bfbd27fb10e6253e0a36b92e1842d2b9
#
_cell.length_a   1.000
_cell.length_b   1.000
_cell.length_c   1.000
_cell.angle_alpha   90.00
_cell.angle_beta   90.00
_cell.angle_gamma   90.00
#
_symmetry.space_group_name_H-M   'P 1'
#
loop_
_entity.id
_entity.type
_entity.pdbx_description
1 polymer ?
#
loop_
_entity_poly.entity_id
_entity_poly.type
_entity_poly.pdbx_seq_one_letter_code
_entity_poly.pdbx_strand_id
1 'polypeptide(L)'
;MGYRIRKAISDDEQRIRELFIEMLQTIYHTEEVEGYESGYLDRYWTNGEDELFVAEDNEVVAYLAVEVHREDETDYVYLDDLSVTEKYRDIGIGSALIHEAEAYAQEIGIQHILFHVEKSNTEAFRLYKRLGYKIFRDDGNRYMMKKDEIHIVEERITAEEYVDFLKRTDLGSQYPKERFEERVRKLVKNVSISLIARNDEGLIVGTLFGLTDFCYWLYVTDLGVDRNYERQGIASRLMKTAHEIAGGEKDIAVYLIANEDAVGFYKKIGMKKADEVMKYNHIEWTEWTV
;
A
#
# COMPACT_ATOMS: atom_id res chain seq x y z
N MET A 1 -13.66 -7.56 19.89
CA MET A 1 -13.68 -6.09 19.98
C MET A 1 -13.93 -5.57 18.57
N GLY A 2 -14.98 -4.80 18.37
CA GLY A 2 -15.34 -4.25 17.07
C GLY A 2 -15.33 -2.73 17.17
N TYR A 3 -14.37 -2.09 16.59
CA TYR A 3 -14.34 -0.65 16.43
C TYR A 3 -14.86 -0.23 15.06
N ARG A 4 -15.36 1.00 14.94
CA ARG A 4 -15.66 1.65 13.65
C ARG A 4 -14.84 2.90 13.49
N ILE A 5 -14.48 3.22 12.25
CA ILE A 5 -13.86 4.50 11.91
C ILE A 5 -14.95 5.43 11.36
N ARG A 6 -14.89 6.68 11.75
CA ARG A 6 -15.76 7.76 11.27
C ARG A 6 -15.06 9.10 11.35
N LYS A 7 -15.60 10.09 10.66
CA LYS A 7 -15.26 11.49 10.89
C LYS A 7 -15.64 11.88 12.32
N ALA A 8 -14.82 12.71 12.95
CA ALA A 8 -15.11 13.25 14.27
C ALA A 8 -16.24 14.28 14.20
N ILE A 9 -16.87 14.50 15.33
CA ILE A 9 -17.84 15.57 15.56
C ILE A 9 -17.38 16.43 16.75
N SER A 10 -17.91 17.62 16.90
CA SER A 10 -17.52 18.53 17.97
C SER A 10 -17.65 17.94 19.38
N ASP A 11 -18.58 17.02 19.59
CA ASP A 11 -18.73 16.33 20.88
C ASP A 11 -17.56 15.40 21.22
N ASP A 12 -16.74 15.00 20.25
CA ASP A 12 -15.54 14.19 20.46
C ASP A 12 -14.34 15.03 20.96
N GLU A 13 -14.42 16.36 20.89
CA GLU A 13 -13.28 17.25 21.14
C GLU A 13 -12.60 16.99 22.48
N GLN A 14 -13.37 16.85 23.55
CA GLN A 14 -12.82 16.60 24.88
C GLN A 14 -11.98 15.32 24.92
N ARG A 15 -12.46 14.26 24.31
CA ARG A 15 -11.75 12.99 24.29
C ARG A 15 -10.53 13.03 23.37
N ILE A 16 -10.58 13.75 22.26
CA ILE A 16 -9.43 13.98 21.38
C ILE A 16 -8.32 14.71 22.14
N ARG A 17 -8.65 15.76 22.90
CA ARG A 17 -7.68 16.49 23.76
C ARG A 17 -7.00 15.57 24.79
N GLU A 18 -7.74 14.66 25.40
CA GLU A 18 -7.20 13.67 26.33
C GLU A 18 -6.24 12.71 25.62
N LEU A 19 -6.63 12.18 24.47
CA LEU A 19 -5.80 11.29 23.65
C LEU A 19 -4.53 11.96 23.16
N PHE A 20 -4.56 13.26 22.86
CA PHE A 20 -3.36 14.04 22.53
C PHE A 20 -2.39 14.08 23.70
N ILE A 21 -2.87 14.36 24.91
CA ILE A 21 -2.04 14.35 26.12
C ILE A 21 -1.46 12.95 26.37
N GLU A 22 -2.27 11.87 26.27
CA GLU A 22 -1.80 10.49 26.41
C GLU A 22 -0.66 10.18 25.41
N MET A 23 -0.77 10.69 24.18
CA MET A 23 0.24 10.53 23.13
C MET A 23 1.55 11.24 23.51
N LEU A 24 1.48 12.51 23.87
CA LEU A 24 2.67 13.30 24.24
C LEU A 24 3.39 12.70 25.46
N GLN A 25 2.64 12.27 26.48
CA GLN A 25 3.19 11.59 27.65
C GLN A 25 3.94 10.30 27.27
N THR A 26 3.39 9.55 26.32
CA THR A 26 4.03 8.33 25.80
C THR A 26 5.32 8.64 25.03
N ILE A 27 5.30 9.66 24.15
CA ILE A 27 6.46 10.01 23.30
C ILE A 27 7.60 10.61 24.11
N TYR A 28 7.28 11.51 25.06
CA TYR A 28 8.29 12.26 25.81
C TYR A 28 8.62 11.66 27.16
N HIS A 29 7.93 10.59 27.58
CA HIS A 29 8.13 9.91 28.87
C HIS A 29 8.03 10.86 30.07
N THR A 30 7.08 11.79 30.03
CA THR A 30 6.82 12.76 31.11
C THR A 30 5.32 12.97 31.27
N GLU A 31 4.88 13.26 32.49
CA GLU A 31 3.50 13.66 32.78
C GLU A 31 3.28 15.16 32.57
N GLU A 32 4.36 15.94 32.51
CA GLU A 32 4.32 17.39 32.29
C GLU A 32 4.27 17.70 30.81
N VAL A 33 3.09 17.63 30.23
CA VAL A 33 2.84 18.02 28.83
C VAL A 33 1.68 18.99 28.74
N GLU A 34 1.73 19.89 27.78
CA GLU A 34 0.65 20.81 27.46
C GLU A 34 -0.27 20.20 26.40
N GLY A 35 -1.59 20.33 26.59
CA GLY A 35 -2.56 19.93 25.58
C GLY A 35 -2.68 20.94 24.44
N TYR A 36 -3.57 20.70 23.50
CA TYR A 36 -3.88 21.67 22.46
C TYR A 36 -4.28 23.02 23.05
N GLU A 37 -3.77 24.09 22.45
CA GLU A 37 -4.21 25.46 22.77
C GLU A 37 -5.73 25.61 22.55
N SER A 38 -6.32 26.59 23.23
CA SER A 38 -7.74 26.90 23.05
C SER A 38 -8.00 27.30 21.60
N GLY A 39 -9.02 26.69 20.99
CA GLY A 39 -9.40 26.95 19.60
C GLY A 39 -8.56 26.24 18.53
N TYR A 40 -7.52 25.47 18.90
CA TYR A 40 -6.70 24.75 17.92
C TYR A 40 -7.53 23.78 17.06
N LEU A 41 -8.51 23.10 17.66
CA LEU A 41 -9.37 22.13 16.97
C LEU A 41 -10.53 22.78 16.19
N ASP A 42 -10.76 24.09 16.35
CA ASP A 42 -11.88 24.79 15.68
C ASP A 42 -11.82 24.66 14.16
N ARG A 43 -10.62 24.55 13.58
CA ARG A 43 -10.41 24.37 12.13
C ARG A 43 -11.11 23.14 11.58
N TYR A 44 -11.20 22.06 12.36
CA TYR A 44 -11.81 20.80 11.95
C TYR A 44 -13.34 20.80 12.04
N TRP A 45 -13.93 21.79 12.73
CA TRP A 45 -15.38 21.93 12.88
C TRP A 45 -16.00 22.89 11.85
N THR A 46 -15.17 23.41 10.93
CA THR A 46 -15.59 24.29 9.84
C THR A 46 -15.90 23.48 8.57
N ASN A 47 -16.45 24.17 7.55
CA ASN A 47 -16.64 23.55 6.23
C ASN A 47 -15.36 23.55 5.38
N GLY A 48 -14.19 23.36 6.00
CA GLY A 48 -12.91 23.24 5.33
C GLY A 48 -12.65 21.83 4.79
N GLU A 49 -11.46 21.62 4.25
CA GLU A 49 -10.99 20.30 3.82
C GLU A 49 -10.18 19.56 4.90
N ASP A 50 -9.83 20.24 6.01
CA ASP A 50 -9.17 19.60 7.15
C ASP A 50 -10.14 18.65 7.85
N GLU A 51 -9.67 17.48 8.26
CA GLU A 51 -10.53 16.42 8.83
C GLU A 51 -9.92 15.77 10.07
N LEU A 52 -10.78 15.32 10.97
CA LEU A 52 -10.41 14.45 12.07
C LEU A 52 -11.12 13.11 11.90
N PHE A 53 -10.36 12.03 11.87
CA PHE A 53 -10.90 10.68 11.89
C PHE A 53 -10.73 10.08 13.28
N VAL A 54 -11.78 9.40 13.77
CA VAL A 54 -11.76 8.72 15.06
C VAL A 54 -12.07 7.24 14.92
N ALA A 55 -11.47 6.42 15.77
CA ALA A 55 -11.91 5.04 15.99
C ALA A 55 -12.70 4.97 17.29
N GLU A 56 -13.91 4.41 17.21
CA GLU A 56 -14.88 4.35 18.31
C GLU A 56 -15.21 2.88 18.64
N ASP A 57 -15.07 2.51 19.91
CA ASP A 57 -15.55 1.26 20.53
C ASP A 57 -16.20 1.63 21.86
N ASN A 58 -17.49 1.95 21.88
CA ASN A 58 -18.30 2.59 22.93
C ASN A 58 -17.84 4.03 23.31
N GLU A 59 -16.57 4.35 23.18
CA GLU A 59 -15.98 5.67 23.30
C GLU A 59 -14.93 5.87 22.20
N VAL A 60 -14.46 7.08 21.99
CA VAL A 60 -13.33 7.35 21.10
C VAL A 60 -12.04 6.84 21.74
N VAL A 61 -11.37 5.90 21.06
CA VAL A 61 -10.16 5.20 21.53
C VAL A 61 -8.92 5.58 20.73
N ALA A 62 -9.10 6.24 19.61
CA ALA A 62 -8.00 6.73 18.76
C ALA A 62 -8.50 7.85 17.86
N TYR A 63 -7.57 8.71 17.40
CA TYR A 63 -7.86 9.71 16.37
C TYR A 63 -6.66 9.92 15.46
N LEU A 64 -6.92 10.50 14.29
CA LEU A 64 -5.95 11.00 13.32
C LEU A 64 -6.39 12.37 12.83
N ALA A 65 -5.52 13.36 12.98
CA ALA A 65 -5.70 14.70 12.43
C ALA A 65 -5.12 14.79 11.02
N VAL A 66 -5.88 15.36 10.10
CA VAL A 66 -5.56 15.46 8.68
C VAL A 66 -5.69 16.92 8.24
N GLU A 67 -4.59 17.50 7.82
CA GLU A 67 -4.54 18.87 7.29
C GLU A 67 -4.37 18.84 5.77
N VAL A 68 -5.14 19.66 5.07
CA VAL A 68 -5.09 19.76 3.61
C VAL A 68 -4.37 21.03 3.21
N HIS A 69 -3.28 20.87 2.48
CA HIS A 69 -2.48 21.98 1.96
C HIS A 69 -2.68 22.11 0.46
N ARG A 70 -3.23 23.25 0.03
CA ARG A 70 -3.37 23.61 -1.37
C ARG A 70 -2.30 24.65 -1.69
N GLU A 71 -1.21 24.22 -2.33
CA GLU A 71 -0.07 25.06 -2.66
C GLU A 71 0.08 25.22 -4.18
N ASP A 72 0.74 26.30 -4.62
CA ASP A 72 0.88 26.62 -6.04
C ASP A 72 1.62 25.53 -6.85
N GLU A 73 2.51 24.76 -6.22
CA GLU A 73 3.31 23.75 -6.91
C GLU A 73 2.77 22.32 -6.71
N THR A 74 2.30 21.97 -5.52
CA THR A 74 1.85 20.60 -5.22
C THR A 74 0.92 20.57 -4.02
N ASP A 75 -0.30 20.10 -4.23
CA ASP A 75 -1.24 19.84 -3.14
C ASP A 75 -0.79 18.60 -2.35
N TYR A 76 -0.91 18.64 -1.03
CA TYR A 76 -0.64 17.48 -0.18
C TYR A 76 -1.55 17.42 1.04
N VAL A 77 -1.74 16.21 1.54
CA VAL A 77 -2.36 15.95 2.84
C VAL A 77 -1.24 15.74 3.86
N TYR A 78 -1.33 16.44 4.98
CA TYR A 78 -0.43 16.25 6.10
C TYR A 78 -1.15 15.49 7.22
N LEU A 79 -0.59 14.35 7.63
CA LEU A 79 -1.06 13.60 8.79
C LEU A 79 -0.36 14.20 10.02
N ASP A 80 -1.11 14.93 10.83
CA ASP A 80 -0.52 15.67 11.95
C ASP A 80 -0.37 14.78 13.18
N ASP A 81 -1.46 14.51 13.88
CA ASP A 81 -1.44 13.75 15.13
C ASP A 81 -2.19 12.43 15.00
N LEU A 82 -1.50 11.32 15.23
CA LEU A 82 -2.08 9.98 15.34
C LEU A 82 -1.91 9.44 16.77
N SER A 83 -3.00 9.32 17.48
CA SER A 83 -3.03 8.74 18.83
C SER A 83 -3.92 7.52 18.91
N VAL A 84 -3.43 6.48 19.58
CA VAL A 84 -4.21 5.29 19.93
C VAL A 84 -3.98 5.02 21.43
N THR A 85 -5.05 4.99 22.23
CA THR A 85 -4.93 4.70 23.67
C THR A 85 -4.29 3.33 23.88
N GLU A 86 -3.48 3.17 24.90
CA GLU A 86 -2.60 2.01 25.13
C GLU A 86 -3.33 0.66 25.00
N LYS A 87 -4.48 0.54 25.62
CA LYS A 87 -5.31 -0.68 25.63
C LYS A 87 -5.72 -1.16 24.23
N TYR A 88 -5.73 -0.27 23.22
CA TYR A 88 -6.18 -0.53 21.85
C TYR A 88 -5.03 -0.51 20.83
N ARG A 89 -3.77 -0.50 21.29
CA ARG A 89 -2.60 -0.62 20.42
C ARG A 89 -2.45 -2.06 19.90
N ASP A 90 -1.70 -2.23 18.84
CA ASP A 90 -1.33 -3.52 18.22
C ASP A 90 -2.49 -4.36 17.63
N ILE A 91 -3.70 -3.82 17.58
CA ILE A 91 -4.86 -4.46 16.93
C ILE A 91 -5.24 -3.85 15.57
N GLY A 92 -4.36 -2.98 15.01
CA GLY A 92 -4.49 -2.44 13.66
C GLY A 92 -5.24 -1.11 13.52
N ILE A 93 -5.69 -0.49 14.61
CA ILE A 93 -6.47 0.78 14.57
C ILE A 93 -5.66 1.91 13.90
N GLY A 94 -4.38 2.10 14.25
CA GLY A 94 -3.56 3.12 13.62
C GLY A 94 -3.42 2.93 12.12
N SER A 95 -3.24 1.68 11.65
CA SER A 95 -3.22 1.38 10.20
C SER A 95 -4.54 1.71 9.53
N ALA A 96 -5.66 1.39 10.18
CA ALA A 96 -6.99 1.63 9.64
C ALA A 96 -7.30 3.13 9.53
N LEU A 97 -6.90 3.95 10.51
CA LEU A 97 -7.02 5.41 10.46
C LEU A 97 -6.18 6.02 9.32
N ILE A 98 -4.94 5.54 9.13
CA ILE A 98 -4.09 5.99 8.02
C ILE A 98 -4.73 5.63 6.67
N HIS A 99 -5.28 4.42 6.52
CA HIS A 99 -5.98 4.03 5.29
C HIS A 99 -7.23 4.87 5.03
N GLU A 100 -7.95 5.28 6.07
CA GLU A 100 -9.08 6.22 5.93
C GLU A 100 -8.60 7.59 5.43
N ALA A 101 -7.51 8.11 5.98
CA ALA A 101 -6.91 9.36 5.51
C ALA A 101 -6.38 9.25 4.06
N GLU A 102 -5.80 8.10 3.67
CA GLU A 102 -5.41 7.81 2.29
C GLU A 102 -6.62 7.80 1.34
N ALA A 103 -7.74 7.19 1.76
CA ALA A 103 -8.98 7.18 1.00
C ALA A 103 -9.56 8.58 0.85
N TYR A 104 -9.54 9.36 1.92
CA TYR A 104 -9.97 10.76 1.90
C TYR A 104 -9.11 11.62 0.97
N ALA A 105 -7.79 11.51 1.03
CA ALA A 105 -6.89 12.22 0.12
C ALA A 105 -7.23 11.92 -1.35
N GLN A 106 -7.50 10.65 -1.69
CA GLN A 106 -7.94 10.24 -3.04
C GLN A 106 -9.30 10.85 -3.41
N GLU A 107 -10.25 10.89 -2.48
CA GLU A 107 -11.58 11.49 -2.71
C GLU A 107 -11.48 12.97 -3.09
N ILE A 108 -10.62 13.73 -2.41
CA ILE A 108 -10.38 15.16 -2.69
C ILE A 108 -9.34 15.42 -3.80
N GLY A 109 -8.86 14.37 -4.45
CA GLY A 109 -7.95 14.44 -5.61
C GLY A 109 -6.49 14.70 -5.27
N ILE A 110 -6.05 14.49 -4.02
CA ILE A 110 -4.66 14.66 -3.59
C ILE A 110 -3.95 13.30 -3.53
N GLN A 111 -2.76 13.24 -4.12
CA GLN A 111 -1.94 12.03 -4.17
C GLN A 111 -0.82 12.01 -3.12
N HIS A 112 -0.35 13.18 -2.71
CA HIS A 112 0.79 13.31 -1.80
C HIS A 112 0.33 13.32 -0.34
N ILE A 113 0.89 12.40 0.44
CA ILE A 113 0.66 12.32 1.89
C ILE A 113 2.01 12.43 2.59
N LEU A 114 2.11 13.41 3.47
CA LEU A 114 3.30 13.75 4.23
C LEU A 114 3.01 13.74 5.73
N PHE A 115 4.00 13.44 6.55
CA PHE A 115 3.95 13.60 8.00
C PHE A 115 5.35 13.53 8.60
N HIS A 116 5.46 13.96 9.85
CA HIS A 116 6.68 13.77 10.62
C HIS A 116 6.54 12.62 11.63
N VAL A 117 7.63 11.93 11.87
CA VAL A 117 7.75 10.98 12.97
C VAL A 117 9.01 11.27 13.77
N GLU A 118 8.88 11.36 15.10
CA GLU A 118 10.02 11.50 15.98
C GLU A 118 10.95 10.29 15.87
N LYS A 119 12.27 10.51 15.78
CA LYS A 119 13.26 9.43 15.67
C LYS A 119 13.25 8.48 16.88
N SER A 120 12.85 8.99 18.04
CA SER A 120 12.64 8.22 19.26
C SER A 120 11.42 7.30 19.20
N ASN A 121 10.40 7.64 18.38
CA ASN A 121 9.17 6.85 18.25
C ASN A 121 9.35 5.69 17.24
N THR A 122 10.14 4.69 17.67
CA THR A 122 10.50 3.54 16.82
C THR A 122 9.30 2.66 16.45
N GLU A 123 8.25 2.63 17.27
CA GLU A 123 7.03 1.86 17.00
C GLU A 123 6.23 2.48 15.86
N ALA A 124 5.97 3.78 15.94
CA ALA A 124 5.31 4.51 14.86
C ALA A 124 6.13 4.45 13.56
N PHE A 125 7.46 4.61 13.63
CA PHE A 125 8.33 4.48 12.47
C PHE A 125 8.20 3.10 11.80
N ARG A 126 8.16 2.00 12.58
CA ARG A 126 7.93 0.64 12.04
C ARG A 126 6.55 0.49 11.40
N LEU A 127 5.51 1.09 12.01
CA LEU A 127 4.16 1.11 11.44
C LEU A 127 4.17 1.78 10.07
N TYR A 128 4.71 2.98 9.96
CA TYR A 128 4.75 3.73 8.71
C TYR A 128 5.57 3.03 7.62
N LYS A 129 6.73 2.45 7.97
CA LYS A 129 7.52 1.63 7.04
C LYS A 129 6.72 0.43 6.51
N ARG A 130 5.97 -0.25 7.36
CA ARG A 130 5.10 -1.38 6.98
C ARG A 130 3.97 -0.95 6.05
N LEU A 131 3.49 0.30 6.17
CA LEU A 131 2.47 0.89 5.30
C LEU A 131 3.04 1.46 3.99
N GLY A 132 4.37 1.34 3.77
CA GLY A 132 5.03 1.76 2.53
C GLY A 132 5.54 3.20 2.54
N TYR A 133 5.52 3.88 3.69
CA TYR A 133 6.11 5.21 3.80
C TYR A 133 7.63 5.12 3.93
N LYS A 134 8.33 6.08 3.33
CA LYS A 134 9.79 6.19 3.34
C LYS A 134 10.21 7.53 3.93
N ILE A 135 11.45 7.60 4.39
CA ILE A 135 12.07 8.87 4.77
C ILE A 135 12.22 9.70 3.50
N PHE A 136 11.52 10.83 3.45
CA PHE A 136 11.63 11.83 2.41
C PHE A 136 12.72 12.86 2.75
N ARG A 137 12.78 13.26 4.02
CA ARG A 137 13.75 14.26 4.52
C ARG A 137 14.08 14.00 6.00
N ASP A 138 15.33 14.31 6.38
CA ASP A 138 15.79 14.28 7.77
C ASP A 138 15.72 15.71 8.34
N ASP A 139 14.81 15.94 9.28
CA ASP A 139 14.56 17.24 9.90
C ASP A 139 15.07 17.28 11.36
N GLY A 140 16.28 16.76 11.60
CA GLY A 140 16.93 16.80 12.91
C GLY A 140 16.38 15.74 13.86
N ASN A 141 15.46 16.06 14.77
CA ASN A 141 14.91 15.09 15.72
C ASN A 141 13.84 14.18 15.12
N ARG A 142 13.34 14.49 13.93
CA ARG A 142 12.27 13.77 13.28
C ARG A 142 12.56 13.51 11.80
N TYR A 143 11.91 12.50 11.24
CA TYR A 143 11.88 12.26 9.81
C TYR A 143 10.59 12.77 9.22
N MET A 144 10.67 13.51 8.11
CA MET A 144 9.52 13.69 7.23
C MET A 144 9.39 12.42 6.39
N MET A 145 8.22 11.83 6.40
CA MET A 145 7.91 10.60 5.64
C MET A 145 6.93 10.89 4.52
N LYS A 146 7.09 10.17 3.41
CA LYS A 146 6.21 10.23 2.23
C LYS A 146 5.99 8.80 1.72
N LYS A 147 4.84 8.53 1.14
CA LYS A 147 4.58 7.30 0.39
C LYS A 147 5.08 7.45 -1.04
N ASP A 148 5.73 6.42 -1.57
CA ASP A 148 6.08 6.41 -2.99
C ASP A 148 4.82 6.40 -3.86
N GLU A 149 4.84 7.19 -4.92
CA GLU A 149 3.89 7.02 -6.01
C GLU A 149 4.29 5.80 -6.84
N ILE A 150 3.33 4.92 -7.07
CA ILE A 150 3.56 3.74 -7.88
C ILE A 150 2.87 3.92 -9.23
N HIS A 151 3.69 4.06 -10.26
CA HIS A 151 3.24 4.21 -11.64
C HIS A 151 3.22 2.85 -12.32
N ILE A 152 2.04 2.45 -12.84
CA ILE A 152 1.89 1.22 -13.62
C ILE A 152 1.84 1.61 -15.09
N VAL A 153 2.78 1.09 -15.87
CA VAL A 153 2.91 1.37 -17.30
C VAL A 153 3.03 0.07 -18.09
N GLU A 154 2.55 0.08 -19.33
CA GLU A 154 2.84 -0.98 -20.28
C GLU A 154 4.23 -0.72 -20.88
N GLU A 155 5.18 -1.55 -20.51
CA GLU A 155 6.60 -1.37 -20.84
C GLU A 155 7.28 -2.72 -21.10
N ARG A 156 8.23 -2.73 -22.05
CA ARG A 156 9.11 -3.86 -22.29
C ARG A 156 10.43 -3.63 -21.56
N ILE A 157 10.68 -4.41 -20.54
CA ILE A 157 11.93 -4.35 -19.76
C ILE A 157 12.96 -5.33 -20.32
N THR A 158 14.22 -5.11 -19.97
CA THR A 158 15.31 -6.02 -20.32
C THR A 158 15.30 -7.27 -19.44
N ALA A 159 15.97 -8.31 -19.88
CA ALA A 159 16.15 -9.52 -19.09
C ALA A 159 16.92 -9.25 -17.79
N GLU A 160 17.90 -8.35 -17.85
CA GLU A 160 18.73 -7.93 -16.72
C GLU A 160 17.88 -7.21 -15.64
N GLU A 161 17.01 -6.27 -16.04
CA GLU A 161 16.08 -5.60 -15.13
C GLU A 161 15.12 -6.60 -14.48
N TYR A 162 14.62 -7.56 -15.28
CA TYR A 162 13.71 -8.57 -14.73
C TYR A 162 14.41 -9.51 -13.76
N VAL A 163 15.61 -9.95 -14.05
CA VAL A 163 16.42 -10.78 -13.12
C VAL A 163 16.72 -10.02 -11.82
N ASP A 164 17.05 -8.73 -11.91
CA ASP A 164 17.24 -7.91 -10.71
C ASP A 164 15.97 -7.78 -9.88
N PHE A 165 14.82 -7.59 -10.52
CA PHE A 165 13.52 -7.61 -9.85
C PHE A 165 13.22 -8.95 -9.18
N LEU A 166 13.46 -10.09 -9.87
CA LEU A 166 13.23 -11.43 -9.33
C LEU A 166 13.96 -11.70 -8.02
N LYS A 167 15.18 -11.19 -7.83
CA LYS A 167 15.95 -11.32 -6.58
C LYS A 167 15.23 -10.71 -5.37
N ARG A 168 14.36 -9.75 -5.61
CA ARG A 168 13.62 -9.00 -4.59
C ARG A 168 12.18 -9.50 -4.38
N THR A 169 11.81 -10.58 -5.09
CA THR A 169 10.45 -11.15 -5.06
C THR A 169 10.48 -12.64 -4.78
N ASP A 170 9.32 -13.22 -4.50
CA ASP A 170 9.16 -14.67 -4.35
C ASP A 170 9.05 -15.42 -5.70
N LEU A 171 8.89 -14.69 -6.82
CA LEU A 171 8.94 -15.27 -8.16
C LEU A 171 10.30 -15.88 -8.50
N GLY A 172 11.38 -15.39 -7.89
CA GLY A 172 12.74 -15.86 -8.16
C GLY A 172 12.97 -17.35 -7.88
N SER A 173 12.12 -18.00 -7.07
CA SER A 173 12.16 -19.42 -6.78
C SER A 173 11.30 -20.29 -7.71
N GLN A 174 10.63 -19.70 -8.70
CA GLN A 174 9.62 -20.38 -9.52
C GLN A 174 10.09 -20.78 -10.92
N TYR A 175 11.33 -20.46 -11.27
CA TYR A 175 11.85 -20.74 -12.60
C TYR A 175 12.77 -21.96 -12.62
N PRO A 176 12.67 -22.83 -13.67
CA PRO A 176 13.64 -23.88 -13.88
C PRO A 176 15.05 -23.32 -14.13
N LYS A 177 16.05 -23.90 -13.51
CA LYS A 177 17.43 -23.45 -13.61
C LYS A 177 18.01 -23.58 -15.02
N GLU A 178 17.61 -24.68 -15.73
CA GLU A 178 18.16 -24.92 -17.06
C GLU A 178 17.78 -23.82 -18.03
N ARG A 179 18.80 -23.28 -18.70
CA ARG A 179 18.67 -22.23 -19.71
C ARG A 179 17.90 -21.00 -19.21
N PHE A 180 18.02 -20.71 -17.91
CA PHE A 180 17.26 -19.62 -17.26
C PHE A 180 17.42 -18.30 -18.00
N GLU A 181 18.65 -17.82 -18.24
CA GLU A 181 18.88 -16.56 -18.93
C GLU A 181 18.29 -16.50 -20.35
N GLU A 182 18.43 -17.60 -21.13
CA GLU A 182 17.86 -17.68 -22.46
C GLU A 182 16.33 -17.59 -22.40
N ARG A 183 15.73 -18.30 -21.43
CA ARG A 183 14.26 -18.30 -21.26
C ARG A 183 13.73 -16.95 -20.82
N VAL A 184 14.42 -16.28 -19.88
CA VAL A 184 14.04 -14.93 -19.45
C VAL A 184 14.09 -13.92 -20.59
N ARG A 185 15.17 -13.93 -21.41
CA ARG A 185 15.24 -13.07 -22.61
C ARG A 185 14.09 -13.30 -23.58
N LYS A 186 13.64 -14.56 -23.73
CA LYS A 186 12.47 -14.87 -24.55
C LYS A 186 11.16 -14.43 -23.90
N LEU A 187 11.03 -14.62 -22.58
CA LEU A 187 9.85 -14.26 -21.81
C LEU A 187 9.55 -12.76 -21.95
N VAL A 188 10.46 -11.89 -21.53
CA VAL A 188 10.26 -10.43 -21.54
C VAL A 188 9.98 -9.87 -22.94
N LYS A 189 10.44 -10.56 -23.99
CA LYS A 189 10.22 -10.16 -25.40
C LYS A 189 8.86 -10.58 -25.92
N ASN A 190 8.33 -11.75 -25.53
CA ASN A 190 7.24 -12.42 -26.25
C ASN A 190 5.89 -12.39 -25.52
N VAL A 191 5.80 -11.93 -24.28
CA VAL A 191 4.50 -11.79 -23.59
C VAL A 191 3.60 -10.79 -24.32
N SER A 192 2.29 -11.05 -24.35
CA SER A 192 1.34 -10.13 -24.98
C SER A 192 1.20 -8.85 -24.17
N ILE A 193 1.06 -8.98 -22.83
CA ILE A 193 0.97 -7.89 -21.87
C ILE A 193 2.22 -7.90 -20.99
N SER A 194 2.86 -6.73 -20.85
CA SER A 194 3.98 -6.49 -19.95
C SER A 194 3.71 -5.23 -19.16
N LEU A 195 3.20 -5.38 -17.94
CA LEU A 195 2.95 -4.27 -17.02
C LEU A 195 4.03 -4.17 -15.98
N ILE A 196 4.57 -2.99 -15.82
CA ILE A 196 5.63 -2.67 -14.90
C ILE A 196 5.15 -1.59 -13.93
N ALA A 197 5.25 -1.88 -12.64
CA ALA A 197 5.03 -0.91 -11.57
C ALA A 197 6.39 -0.35 -11.15
N ARG A 198 6.58 0.96 -11.29
CA ARG A 198 7.78 1.68 -10.85
C ARG A 198 7.45 2.66 -9.74
N ASN A 199 8.38 2.85 -8.81
CA ASN A 199 8.31 3.90 -7.80
C ASN A 199 8.85 5.23 -8.35
N ASP A 200 8.83 6.31 -7.55
CA ASP A 200 9.33 7.65 -7.90
C ASP A 200 10.81 7.67 -8.33
N GLU A 201 11.61 6.70 -7.87
CA GLU A 201 13.03 6.55 -8.24
C GLU A 201 13.23 5.74 -9.53
N GLY A 202 12.14 5.27 -10.16
CA GLY A 202 12.17 4.42 -11.35
C GLY A 202 12.47 2.95 -11.07
N LEU A 203 12.59 2.54 -9.79
CA LEU A 203 12.81 1.14 -9.41
C LEU A 203 11.58 0.30 -9.75
N ILE A 204 11.78 -0.86 -10.37
CA ILE A 204 10.70 -1.83 -10.59
C ILE A 204 10.30 -2.44 -9.24
N VAL A 205 9.05 -2.20 -8.84
CA VAL A 205 8.49 -2.69 -7.58
C VAL A 205 7.35 -3.70 -7.78
N GLY A 206 6.91 -3.86 -9.02
CA GLY A 206 5.94 -4.88 -9.40
C GLY A 206 5.98 -5.19 -10.89
N THR A 207 5.66 -6.42 -11.24
CA THR A 207 5.51 -6.83 -12.64
C THR A 207 4.30 -7.72 -12.80
N LEU A 208 3.64 -7.62 -13.97
CA LEU A 208 2.68 -8.60 -14.45
C LEU A 208 2.98 -8.90 -15.91
N PHE A 209 3.17 -10.19 -16.21
CA PHE A 209 3.23 -10.68 -17.58
C PHE A 209 2.00 -11.52 -17.90
N GLY A 210 1.48 -11.38 -19.12
CA GLY A 210 0.30 -12.09 -19.57
C GLY A 210 0.35 -12.44 -21.05
N LEU A 211 -0.37 -13.51 -21.39
CA LEU A 211 -0.64 -13.95 -22.75
C LEU A 211 -2.14 -13.77 -23.02
N THR A 212 -2.50 -13.09 -24.09
CA THR A 212 -3.90 -12.84 -24.44
C THR A 212 -4.12 -12.88 -25.94
N ASP A 213 -5.33 -13.28 -26.34
CA ASP A 213 -5.84 -13.18 -27.71
C ASP A 213 -6.62 -11.86 -27.94
N PHE A 214 -6.76 -11.03 -26.89
CA PHE A 214 -7.55 -9.78 -26.88
C PHE A 214 -9.03 -9.96 -27.25
N CYS A 215 -9.56 -11.17 -27.15
CA CYS A 215 -10.93 -11.51 -27.53
C CYS A 215 -11.68 -12.24 -26.43
N TYR A 216 -11.03 -13.26 -25.82
CA TYR A 216 -11.67 -14.15 -24.85
C TYR A 216 -10.83 -14.44 -23.62
N TRP A 217 -9.48 -14.44 -23.75
CA TRP A 217 -8.61 -15.03 -22.72
C TRP A 217 -7.45 -14.13 -22.34
N LEU A 218 -7.21 -14.03 -21.06
CA LEU A 218 -5.96 -13.56 -20.49
C LEU A 218 -5.40 -14.64 -19.57
N TYR A 219 -4.23 -15.17 -19.90
CA TYR A 219 -3.47 -16.04 -19.01
C TYR A 219 -2.33 -15.27 -18.38
N VAL A 220 -2.42 -15.00 -17.07
CA VAL A 220 -1.35 -14.35 -16.30
C VAL A 220 -0.26 -15.38 -16.01
N THR A 221 0.93 -15.15 -16.56
CA THR A 221 2.08 -16.05 -16.41
C THR A 221 2.91 -15.72 -15.19
N ASP A 222 3.05 -14.42 -14.89
CA ASP A 222 3.89 -13.88 -13.83
C ASP A 222 3.19 -12.70 -13.18
N LEU A 223 3.12 -12.71 -11.87
CA LEU A 223 2.70 -11.59 -11.04
C LEU A 223 3.58 -11.54 -9.81
N GLY A 224 4.40 -10.51 -9.69
CA GLY A 224 5.30 -10.31 -8.56
C GLY A 224 5.27 -8.89 -8.03
N VAL A 225 5.55 -8.76 -6.75
CA VAL A 225 5.76 -7.48 -6.07
C VAL A 225 7.03 -7.59 -5.24
N ASP A 226 7.85 -6.54 -5.24
CA ASP A 226 9.02 -6.43 -4.37
C ASP A 226 8.59 -6.57 -2.90
N ARG A 227 9.32 -7.39 -2.12
CA ARG A 227 8.98 -7.67 -0.71
C ARG A 227 8.83 -6.42 0.14
N ASN A 228 9.56 -5.35 -0.18
CA ASN A 228 9.44 -4.08 0.54
C ASN A 228 8.17 -3.29 0.18
N TYR A 229 7.46 -3.69 -0.88
CA TYR A 229 6.26 -3.02 -1.39
C TYR A 229 5.01 -3.89 -1.30
N GLU A 230 5.08 -5.02 -0.62
CA GLU A 230 3.93 -5.89 -0.40
C GLU A 230 2.82 -5.19 0.41
N ARG A 231 1.59 -5.67 0.22
CA ARG A 231 0.39 -5.19 0.92
C ARG A 231 0.01 -3.72 0.67
N GLN A 232 0.58 -3.11 -0.37
CA GLN A 232 0.25 -1.75 -0.83
C GLN A 232 -0.71 -1.72 -2.03
N GLY A 233 -1.38 -2.83 -2.32
CA GLY A 233 -2.37 -2.93 -3.41
C GLY A 233 -1.79 -3.02 -4.83
N ILE A 234 -0.45 -3.05 -5.00
CA ILE A 234 0.22 -3.05 -6.31
C ILE A 234 -0.24 -4.25 -7.16
N ALA A 235 -0.25 -5.46 -6.59
CA ALA A 235 -0.68 -6.66 -7.31
C ALA A 235 -2.13 -6.57 -7.80
N SER A 236 -3.04 -6.03 -6.99
CA SER A 236 -4.44 -5.84 -7.36
C SER A 236 -4.60 -4.83 -8.49
N ARG A 237 -3.84 -3.73 -8.45
CA ARG A 237 -3.82 -2.71 -9.52
C ARG A 237 -3.27 -3.30 -10.82
N LEU A 238 -2.16 -4.05 -10.77
CA LEU A 238 -1.59 -4.74 -11.93
C LEU A 238 -2.59 -5.71 -12.56
N MET A 239 -3.28 -6.53 -11.76
CA MET A 239 -4.30 -7.47 -12.24
C MET A 239 -5.46 -6.73 -12.92
N LYS A 240 -5.97 -5.66 -12.29
CA LYS A 240 -7.05 -4.85 -12.86
C LYS A 240 -6.63 -4.21 -14.18
N THR A 241 -5.47 -3.56 -14.22
CA THR A 241 -4.94 -2.92 -15.44
C THR A 241 -4.72 -3.93 -16.57
N ALA A 242 -4.16 -5.13 -16.26
CA ALA A 242 -3.98 -6.17 -17.26
C ALA A 242 -5.31 -6.66 -17.84
N HIS A 243 -6.34 -6.80 -17.00
CA HIS A 243 -7.68 -7.19 -17.43
C HIS A 243 -8.32 -6.12 -18.33
N GLU A 244 -8.18 -4.85 -17.96
CA GLU A 244 -8.68 -3.72 -18.76
C GLU A 244 -8.00 -3.65 -20.14
N ILE A 245 -6.67 -3.80 -20.20
CA ILE A 245 -5.90 -3.81 -21.47
C ILE A 245 -6.29 -5.01 -22.35
N ALA A 246 -6.53 -6.16 -21.75
CA ALA A 246 -6.94 -7.35 -22.50
C ALA A 246 -8.33 -7.23 -23.14
N GLY A 247 -9.23 -6.35 -22.61
CA GLY A 247 -10.59 -6.14 -23.10
C GLY A 247 -11.63 -5.97 -21.99
N GLY A 248 -11.26 -6.20 -20.73
CA GLY A 248 -12.08 -5.95 -19.53
C GLY A 248 -12.97 -7.11 -19.09
N GLU A 249 -13.60 -6.94 -17.95
CA GLU A 249 -14.33 -8.00 -17.24
C GLU A 249 -15.51 -8.61 -17.98
N LYS A 250 -16.09 -7.88 -18.93
CA LYS A 250 -17.27 -8.35 -19.68
C LYS A 250 -16.93 -9.31 -20.80
N ASP A 251 -15.71 -9.19 -21.33
CA ASP A 251 -15.33 -9.87 -22.56
C ASP A 251 -14.18 -10.87 -22.37
N ILE A 252 -13.37 -10.71 -21.31
CA ILE A 252 -12.15 -11.49 -21.10
C ILE A 252 -12.23 -12.35 -19.83
N ALA A 253 -12.03 -13.65 -19.97
CA ALA A 253 -11.82 -14.55 -18.86
C ALA A 253 -10.33 -14.60 -18.47
N VAL A 254 -10.03 -14.45 -17.18
CA VAL A 254 -8.65 -14.44 -16.66
C VAL A 254 -8.32 -15.77 -16.01
N TYR A 255 -7.19 -16.37 -16.38
CA TYR A 255 -6.64 -17.60 -15.82
C TYR A 255 -5.21 -17.41 -15.35
N LEU A 256 -4.82 -18.18 -14.34
CA LEU A 256 -3.45 -18.27 -13.85
C LEU A 256 -3.24 -19.59 -13.08
N ILE A 257 -1.98 -19.94 -12.85
CA ILE A 257 -1.60 -20.98 -11.90
C ILE A 257 -1.06 -20.28 -10.66
N ALA A 258 -1.76 -20.45 -9.54
CA ALA A 258 -1.38 -19.85 -8.26
C ALA A 258 -0.55 -20.81 -7.42
N ASN A 259 0.48 -20.31 -6.75
CA ASN A 259 1.11 -21.00 -5.63
C ASN A 259 0.15 -21.04 -4.44
N GLU A 260 0.32 -22.01 -3.55
CA GLU A 260 -0.55 -22.20 -2.39
C GLU A 260 -0.67 -20.92 -1.53
N ASP A 261 0.45 -20.25 -1.27
CA ASP A 261 0.51 -19.02 -0.46
C ASP A 261 -0.22 -17.84 -1.13
N ALA A 262 -0.26 -17.81 -2.47
CA ALA A 262 -0.93 -16.75 -3.23
C ALA A 262 -2.45 -16.96 -3.39
N VAL A 263 -2.98 -18.17 -3.15
CA VAL A 263 -4.43 -18.47 -3.33
C VAL A 263 -5.30 -17.52 -2.52
N GLY A 264 -4.87 -17.15 -1.30
CA GLY A 264 -5.59 -16.22 -0.44
C GLY A 264 -5.76 -14.82 -1.06
N PHE A 265 -4.73 -14.33 -1.74
CA PHE A 265 -4.76 -13.06 -2.46
C PHE A 265 -5.75 -13.11 -3.63
N TYR A 266 -5.67 -14.12 -4.50
CA TYR A 266 -6.56 -14.22 -5.66
C TYR A 266 -8.03 -14.35 -5.27
N LYS A 267 -8.34 -15.07 -4.19
CA LYS A 267 -9.72 -15.12 -3.66
C LYS A 267 -10.24 -13.76 -3.21
N LYS A 268 -9.38 -12.91 -2.60
CA LYS A 268 -9.76 -11.55 -2.15
C LYS A 268 -10.11 -10.63 -3.32
N ILE A 269 -9.47 -10.81 -4.47
CA ILE A 269 -9.79 -10.04 -5.68
C ILE A 269 -10.87 -10.70 -6.55
N GLY A 270 -11.61 -11.68 -6.01
CA GLY A 270 -12.79 -12.28 -6.65
C GLY A 270 -12.54 -13.51 -7.50
N MET A 271 -11.30 -14.00 -7.62
CA MET A 271 -11.02 -15.19 -8.40
C MET A 271 -11.44 -16.47 -7.67
N LYS A 272 -11.82 -17.49 -8.43
CA LYS A 272 -12.22 -18.81 -7.93
C LYS A 272 -11.30 -19.88 -8.49
N LYS A 273 -11.14 -20.98 -7.76
CA LYS A 273 -10.47 -22.17 -8.30
C LYS A 273 -11.30 -22.74 -9.45
N ALA A 274 -10.62 -23.12 -10.51
CA ALA A 274 -11.21 -23.82 -11.67
C ALA A 274 -10.86 -25.31 -11.61
N ASP A 275 -11.84 -26.18 -11.62
CA ASP A 275 -11.66 -27.63 -11.50
C ASP A 275 -11.48 -28.29 -12.88
N GLU A 276 -11.86 -27.59 -13.96
CA GLU A 276 -11.83 -28.06 -15.35
C GLU A 276 -10.47 -27.84 -16.06
N VAL A 277 -9.48 -27.29 -15.39
CA VAL A 277 -8.15 -27.06 -16.00
C VAL A 277 -7.35 -28.35 -16.08
N MET A 278 -7.03 -28.76 -17.30
CA MET A 278 -6.18 -29.93 -17.56
C MET A 278 -4.72 -29.51 -17.69
N LYS A 279 -3.81 -30.24 -17.05
CA LYS A 279 -2.38 -29.96 -17.01
C LYS A 279 -1.57 -31.08 -17.68
N TYR A 280 -0.68 -30.69 -18.60
CA TYR A 280 0.36 -31.54 -19.16
C TYR A 280 1.72 -30.87 -18.93
N ASN A 281 2.47 -31.37 -17.95
CA ASN A 281 3.73 -30.74 -17.53
C ASN A 281 4.78 -31.80 -17.21
N HIS A 282 5.88 -31.80 -17.97
CA HIS A 282 7.07 -32.61 -17.77
C HIS A 282 8.31 -31.75 -17.39
N ILE A 283 8.11 -30.47 -17.03
CA ILE A 283 9.21 -29.63 -16.59
C ILE A 283 9.51 -29.98 -15.13
N GLU A 284 10.74 -30.36 -14.84
CA GLU A 284 11.23 -30.48 -13.47
C GLU A 284 11.55 -29.09 -12.94
N TRP A 285 10.80 -28.68 -11.95
CA TRP A 285 11.02 -27.43 -11.22
C TRP A 285 11.98 -27.73 -10.07
N THR A 286 13.22 -27.30 -10.21
CA THR A 286 14.24 -27.45 -9.18
C THR A 286 14.16 -26.28 -8.19
N GLU A 287 14.30 -26.59 -6.90
CA GLU A 287 14.39 -25.56 -5.86
C GLU A 287 15.71 -24.79 -6.01
N TRP A 288 15.62 -23.56 -6.45
CA TRP A 288 16.73 -22.61 -6.45
C TRP A 288 16.16 -21.19 -6.46
N THR A 289 16.97 -20.21 -6.04
CA THR A 289 16.61 -18.79 -6.04
C THR A 289 17.52 -18.06 -7.01
N VAL A 290 16.94 -17.15 -7.78
CA VAL A 290 17.69 -16.28 -8.71
C VAL A 290 18.61 -15.33 -7.96
#